data_10810800318230802129ab50bc920329
#
_entry.id   10810800318230802129ab50bc920329
#
_cell.length_a   1.000
_cell.length_b   1.000
_cell.length_c   1.000
_cell.angle_alpha   90.00
_cell.angle_beta   90.00
_cell.angle_gamma   90.00
#
_symmetry.space_group_name_H-M   'P 1'
#
loop_
_entity.id
_entity.type
_entity.pdbx_description
1 polymer ?
#
loop_
_entity_poly.entity_id
_entity_poly.type
_entity_poly.pdbx_seq_one_letter_code
_entity_poly.pdbx_strand_id
1 'polypeptide(L)'
;MIGTSLIPRPALAADANQNLSQSQIDDIIAKFAAHEADFSKARDNYTYRQTARIQELDDAGGTTGKWEMVSDIIFNSDGQRTEHVVRSPVPSLHNILLTPEDMEDLRSVQPFVLTTSEVPNYWIRYLGHQQVDEIGCYVFAVKPKKFENGKRYFSGEVWVDDRDLQVVKTYGRGVGVKKRGSDEAYPKFETYREQIDGKYWFPTYTIANDTLHFKDQDVRIKQTVRYEDYKQFKSDVKITFGDAVEEKKDDKKKQ
;
A
#
# COMPACT_ATOMS: atom_id res chain seq x y z
N MET A 1 -4.13 -39.30 21.08
CA MET A 1 -2.94 -38.44 20.82
C MET A 1 -2.75 -38.36 19.33
N ILE A 2 -3.17 -37.28 18.73
CA ILE A 2 -2.99 -37.00 17.29
C ILE A 2 -1.98 -35.86 17.20
N GLY A 3 -0.75 -36.21 16.80
CA GLY A 3 0.34 -35.26 16.67
C GLY A 3 0.12 -34.38 15.44
N THR A 4 -0.06 -33.09 15.64
CA THR A 4 -0.08 -32.06 14.58
C THR A 4 1.36 -31.82 14.14
N SER A 5 1.71 -32.36 12.98
CA SER A 5 2.98 -32.06 12.28
C SER A 5 2.94 -30.62 11.78
N LEU A 6 3.71 -29.75 12.40
CA LEU A 6 4.06 -28.43 11.82
C LEU A 6 4.98 -28.69 10.61
N ILE A 7 4.45 -28.51 9.43
CA ILE A 7 5.25 -28.46 8.20
C ILE A 7 5.98 -27.10 8.21
N PRO A 8 7.32 -27.06 8.28
CA PRO A 8 8.04 -25.81 8.12
C PRO A 8 7.84 -25.32 6.69
N ARG A 9 7.33 -24.09 6.53
CA ARG A 9 7.30 -23.39 5.25
C ARG A 9 8.74 -23.27 4.78
N PRO A 10 9.13 -23.76 3.58
CA PRO A 10 10.44 -23.50 3.05
C PRO A 10 10.59 -21.98 2.85
N ALA A 11 11.56 -21.38 3.52
CA ALA A 11 12.08 -20.09 3.11
C ALA A 11 12.55 -20.29 1.67
N LEU A 12 11.89 -19.61 0.71
CA LEU A 12 12.31 -19.60 -0.69
C LEU A 12 13.75 -19.06 -0.70
N ALA A 13 14.68 -19.97 -0.93
CA ALA A 13 16.09 -19.62 -1.10
C ALA A 13 16.16 -18.66 -2.29
N ALA A 14 16.68 -17.46 -2.06
CA ALA A 14 17.08 -16.59 -3.14
C ALA A 14 18.09 -17.37 -4.00
N ASP A 15 17.81 -17.50 -5.29
CA ASP A 15 18.80 -17.99 -6.24
C ASP A 15 19.93 -16.96 -6.28
N ALA A 16 20.93 -17.16 -5.44
CA ALA A 16 22.06 -16.24 -5.21
C ALA A 16 23.01 -16.14 -6.44
N ASN A 17 22.59 -16.62 -7.61
CA ASN A 17 23.51 -16.89 -8.71
C ASN A 17 23.35 -16.01 -9.94
N GLN A 18 22.63 -14.89 -9.88
CA GLN A 18 22.80 -13.83 -10.88
C GLN A 18 23.69 -12.72 -10.30
N ASN A 19 25.00 -12.89 -10.41
CA ASN A 19 25.96 -11.83 -10.11
C ASN A 19 25.86 -10.73 -11.19
N LEU A 20 24.90 -9.83 -11.04
CA LEU A 20 24.80 -8.66 -11.89
C LEU A 20 25.98 -7.71 -11.60
N SER A 21 26.58 -7.17 -12.66
CA SER A 21 27.52 -6.08 -12.52
C SER A 21 26.82 -4.80 -12.03
N GLN A 22 27.55 -3.88 -11.41
CA GLN A 22 26.98 -2.60 -10.97
C GLN A 22 26.29 -1.86 -12.11
N SER A 23 26.85 -1.86 -13.31
CA SER A 23 26.25 -1.24 -14.50
C SER A 23 24.89 -1.86 -14.88
N GLN A 24 24.76 -3.20 -14.76
CA GLN A 24 23.49 -3.87 -15.01
C GLN A 24 22.44 -3.52 -13.93
N ILE A 25 22.86 -3.45 -12.66
CA ILE A 25 21.99 -3.04 -11.55
C ILE A 25 21.49 -1.61 -11.78
N ASP A 26 22.38 -0.69 -12.14
CA ASP A 26 22.05 0.71 -12.40
C ASP A 26 21.09 0.85 -13.61
N ASP A 27 21.27 0.06 -14.66
CA ASP A 27 20.38 0.01 -15.82
C ASP A 27 18.98 -0.51 -15.46
N ILE A 28 18.89 -1.56 -14.65
CA ILE A 28 17.62 -2.10 -14.16
C ILE A 28 16.89 -1.03 -13.31
N ILE A 29 17.60 -0.37 -12.39
CA ILE A 29 17.02 0.68 -11.57
C ILE A 29 16.49 1.84 -12.43
N ALA A 30 17.27 2.29 -13.41
CA ALA A 30 16.86 3.36 -14.32
C ALA A 30 15.60 3.00 -15.11
N LYS A 31 15.52 1.77 -15.62
CA LYS A 31 14.38 1.29 -16.41
C LYS A 31 13.12 1.11 -15.58
N PHE A 32 13.19 0.42 -14.45
CA PHE A 32 11.98 0.25 -13.65
C PHE A 32 11.48 1.59 -13.09
N ALA A 33 12.37 2.50 -12.71
CA ALA A 33 11.99 3.82 -12.25
C ALA A 33 11.34 4.69 -13.36
N ALA A 34 11.76 4.48 -14.62
CA ALA A 34 11.10 5.09 -15.79
C ALA A 34 9.68 4.51 -15.99
N HIS A 35 9.51 3.19 -15.88
CA HIS A 35 8.18 2.54 -15.94
C HIS A 35 7.28 3.00 -14.79
N GLU A 36 7.82 3.16 -13.58
CA GLU A 36 7.08 3.73 -12.45
C GLU A 36 6.67 5.19 -12.68
N ALA A 37 7.51 5.98 -13.35
CA ALA A 37 7.14 7.35 -13.73
C ALA A 37 6.03 7.38 -14.78
N ASP A 38 6.04 6.47 -15.75
CA ASP A 38 4.98 6.31 -16.74
C ASP A 38 3.69 5.79 -16.11
N PHE A 39 3.79 4.81 -15.20
CA PHE A 39 2.66 4.32 -14.40
C PHE A 39 2.05 5.45 -13.56
N SER A 40 2.86 6.25 -12.87
CA SER A 40 2.37 7.38 -12.07
C SER A 40 1.52 8.35 -12.89
N LYS A 41 1.99 8.72 -14.10
CA LYS A 41 1.22 9.57 -15.03
C LYS A 41 -0.04 8.89 -15.55
N ALA A 42 0.06 7.58 -15.87
CA ALA A 42 -1.07 6.83 -16.36
C ALA A 42 -2.17 6.70 -15.31
N ARG A 43 -1.78 6.47 -14.05
CA ARG A 43 -2.69 6.35 -12.90
C ARG A 43 -3.61 7.56 -12.75
N ASP A 44 -3.14 8.75 -13.08
CA ASP A 44 -3.92 9.98 -13.00
C ASP A 44 -5.14 9.97 -13.95
N ASN A 45 -5.19 9.03 -14.90
CA ASN A 45 -6.33 8.82 -15.78
C ASN A 45 -7.25 7.66 -15.35
N TYR A 46 -7.10 7.16 -14.12
CA TYR A 46 -7.94 6.09 -13.59
C TYR A 46 -8.67 6.53 -12.34
N THR A 47 -9.86 5.98 -12.17
CA THR A 47 -10.56 5.95 -10.89
C THR A 47 -10.53 4.53 -10.36
N TYR A 48 -10.63 4.39 -9.03
CA TYR A 48 -10.74 3.08 -8.40
C TYR A 48 -11.44 3.19 -7.04
N ARG A 49 -11.96 2.07 -6.57
CA ARG A 49 -12.49 1.94 -5.21
C ARG A 49 -11.43 1.39 -4.28
N GLN A 50 -11.23 2.05 -3.15
CA GLN A 50 -10.35 1.60 -2.09
C GLN A 50 -11.19 1.17 -0.88
N THR A 51 -11.02 -0.07 -0.41
CA THR A 51 -11.58 -0.56 0.84
C THR A 51 -10.44 -0.83 1.80
N ALA A 52 -10.28 0.03 2.81
CA ALA A 52 -9.29 -0.14 3.86
C ALA A 52 -9.96 -0.65 5.14
N ARG A 53 -9.35 -1.65 5.77
CA ARG A 53 -9.83 -2.24 7.03
C ARG A 53 -8.66 -2.50 7.97
N ILE A 54 -8.82 -2.14 9.24
CA ILE A 54 -7.89 -2.45 10.32
C ILE A 54 -8.67 -3.17 11.40
N GLN A 55 -8.13 -4.28 11.90
CA GLN A 55 -8.71 -5.11 12.96
C GLN A 55 -7.68 -5.28 14.07
N GLU A 56 -8.10 -5.07 15.31
CA GLU A 56 -7.37 -5.52 16.50
C GLU A 56 -7.70 -6.97 16.74
N LEU A 57 -6.70 -7.78 17.11
CA LEU A 57 -6.84 -9.22 17.31
C LEU A 57 -6.49 -9.60 18.74
N ASP A 58 -7.27 -10.51 19.32
CA ASP A 58 -6.92 -11.19 20.56
C ASP A 58 -5.85 -12.28 20.34
N ASP A 59 -5.44 -12.96 21.42
CA ASP A 59 -4.42 -14.00 21.36
C ASP A 59 -4.87 -15.23 20.55
N ALA A 60 -6.17 -15.47 20.45
CA ALA A 60 -6.74 -16.55 19.65
C ALA A 60 -6.91 -16.15 18.16
N GLY A 61 -6.64 -14.90 17.80
CA GLY A 61 -6.82 -14.35 16.45
C GLY A 61 -8.23 -13.85 16.15
N GLY A 62 -9.09 -13.78 17.19
CA GLY A 62 -10.42 -13.19 17.09
C GLY A 62 -10.36 -11.67 16.97
N THR A 63 -11.29 -11.07 16.22
CA THR A 63 -11.36 -9.60 16.07
C THR A 63 -12.03 -8.99 17.29
N THR A 64 -11.33 -8.13 18.02
CA THR A 64 -11.82 -7.39 19.19
C THR A 64 -12.28 -5.97 18.84
N GLY A 65 -11.70 -5.37 17.84
CA GLY A 65 -12.05 -4.03 17.36
C GLY A 65 -11.77 -3.90 15.88
N LYS A 66 -12.45 -2.95 15.23
CA LYS A 66 -12.27 -2.70 13.79
C LYS A 66 -12.47 -1.25 13.41
N TRP A 67 -11.77 -0.87 12.37
CA TRP A 67 -12.02 0.34 11.56
C TRP A 67 -12.13 -0.06 10.10
N GLU A 68 -13.01 0.61 9.37
CA GLU A 68 -13.19 0.37 7.93
C GLU A 68 -13.53 1.68 7.23
N MET A 69 -12.99 1.88 6.04
CA MET A 69 -13.33 2.98 5.16
C MET A 69 -13.39 2.49 3.71
N VAL A 70 -14.45 2.87 3.02
CA VAL A 70 -14.62 2.64 1.58
C VAL A 70 -14.64 3.99 0.91
N SER A 71 -13.75 4.19 -0.06
CA SER A 71 -13.59 5.45 -0.77
C SER A 71 -13.48 5.22 -2.27
N ASP A 72 -14.07 6.12 -3.06
CA ASP A 72 -13.79 6.25 -4.47
C ASP A 72 -12.63 7.25 -4.66
N ILE A 73 -11.60 6.80 -5.34
CA ILE A 73 -10.39 7.58 -5.58
C ILE A 73 -10.40 8.08 -7.01
N ILE A 74 -10.18 9.37 -7.15
CA ILE A 74 -10.19 10.10 -8.42
C ILE A 74 -8.96 11.01 -8.45
N PHE A 75 -8.37 11.17 -9.61
CA PHE A 75 -7.35 12.19 -9.85
C PHE A 75 -7.98 13.33 -10.64
N ASN A 76 -7.74 14.57 -10.19
CA ASN A 76 -8.18 15.76 -10.96
C ASN A 76 -7.25 16.01 -12.15
N SER A 77 -7.57 17.04 -12.97
CA SER A 77 -6.77 17.43 -14.14
C SER A 77 -5.31 17.77 -13.83
N ASP A 78 -5.02 18.11 -12.58
CA ASP A 78 -3.68 18.48 -12.12
C ASP A 78 -2.92 17.29 -11.51
N GLY A 79 -3.48 16.06 -11.64
CA GLY A 79 -2.90 14.83 -11.09
C GLY A 79 -3.04 14.72 -9.56
N GLN A 80 -3.82 15.60 -8.91
CA GLN A 80 -4.03 15.53 -7.47
C GLN A 80 -5.07 14.48 -7.12
N ARG A 81 -4.71 13.59 -6.19
CA ARG A 81 -5.58 12.55 -5.66
C ARG A 81 -6.71 13.18 -4.81
N THR A 82 -7.93 12.91 -5.20
CA THR A 82 -9.14 13.24 -4.44
C THR A 82 -9.77 11.97 -3.92
N GLU A 83 -10.25 11.99 -2.68
CA GLU A 83 -10.88 10.87 -2.02
C GLU A 83 -12.31 11.22 -1.66
N HIS A 84 -13.26 10.47 -2.21
CA HIS A 84 -14.68 10.56 -1.87
C HIS A 84 -15.05 9.38 -0.99
N VAL A 85 -15.29 9.63 0.30
CA VAL A 85 -15.67 8.59 1.26
C VAL A 85 -17.11 8.15 0.98
N VAL A 86 -17.28 6.89 0.59
CA VAL A 86 -18.58 6.26 0.32
C VAL A 86 -19.17 5.70 1.60
N ARG A 87 -18.33 5.09 2.45
CA ARG A 87 -18.76 4.48 3.71
C ARG A 87 -17.62 4.48 4.73
N SER A 88 -17.93 4.93 5.95
CA SER A 88 -17.02 4.89 7.08
C SER A 88 -17.83 4.66 8.35
N PRO A 89 -18.10 3.39 8.74
CA PRO A 89 -18.81 3.07 9.98
C PRO A 89 -18.05 3.58 11.20
N VAL A 90 -18.79 3.79 12.30
CA VAL A 90 -18.17 4.17 13.58
C VAL A 90 -17.13 3.11 13.97
N PRO A 91 -15.87 3.51 14.23
CA PRO A 91 -14.82 2.59 14.65
C PRO A 91 -15.13 1.94 16.00
N SER A 92 -14.69 0.70 16.16
CA SER A 92 -14.72 -0.01 17.45
C SER A 92 -13.31 -0.44 17.90
N LEU A 93 -12.27 0.30 17.46
CA LEU A 93 -10.91 0.09 17.95
C LEU A 93 -10.81 0.55 19.41
N HIS A 94 -10.07 -0.18 20.24
CA HIS A 94 -9.95 0.05 21.68
C HIS A 94 -8.51 0.39 22.10
N ASN A 95 -7.52 -0.20 21.43
CA ASN A 95 -6.13 -0.14 21.84
C ASN A 95 -5.27 0.71 20.90
N ILE A 96 -5.76 1.02 19.71
CA ILE A 96 -5.09 1.89 18.75
C ILE A 96 -5.96 3.06 18.33
N LEU A 97 -5.32 4.20 18.15
CA LEU A 97 -5.91 5.40 17.57
C LEU A 97 -5.25 5.67 16.23
N LEU A 98 -6.05 5.77 15.17
CA LEU A 98 -5.55 6.10 13.85
C LEU A 98 -5.11 7.56 13.80
N THR A 99 -3.88 7.77 13.38
CA THR A 99 -3.24 9.07 13.26
C THR A 99 -3.33 9.60 11.82
N PRO A 100 -3.08 10.90 11.59
CA PRO A 100 -2.92 11.43 10.22
C PRO A 100 -1.80 10.72 9.44
N GLU A 101 -0.75 10.29 10.13
CA GLU A 101 0.37 9.53 9.56
C GLU A 101 -0.08 8.14 9.07
N ASP A 102 -0.96 7.45 9.79
CA ASP A 102 -1.56 6.17 9.34
C ASP A 102 -2.40 6.38 8.09
N MET A 103 -3.18 7.46 8.04
CA MET A 103 -3.99 7.80 6.86
C MET A 103 -3.11 8.16 5.66
N GLU A 104 -1.98 8.82 5.88
CA GLU A 104 -1.03 9.11 4.82
C GLU A 104 -0.33 7.85 4.32
N ASP A 105 0.00 6.91 5.21
CA ASP A 105 0.55 5.62 4.81
C ASP A 105 -0.43 4.84 3.91
N LEU A 106 -1.73 4.86 4.21
CA LEU A 106 -2.77 4.27 3.36
C LEU A 106 -2.88 4.93 1.98
N ARG A 107 -2.64 6.24 1.90
CA ARG A 107 -2.80 7.02 0.67
C ARG A 107 -1.61 6.94 -0.27
N SER A 108 -0.39 7.00 0.27
CA SER A 108 0.82 7.25 -0.52
C SER A 108 1.92 6.23 -0.30
N VAL A 109 2.03 5.64 0.91
CA VAL A 109 3.14 4.74 1.23
C VAL A 109 2.83 3.30 0.86
N GLN A 110 1.61 2.84 1.07
CA GLN A 110 1.22 1.46 0.73
C GLN A 110 1.15 1.23 -0.79
N PRO A 111 0.57 2.14 -1.60
CA PRO A 111 0.67 2.07 -3.05
C PRO A 111 1.97 2.70 -3.59
N PHE A 112 3.09 2.44 -2.94
CA PHE A 112 4.39 3.04 -3.22
C PHE A 112 4.77 2.99 -4.69
N VAL A 113 5.30 4.10 -5.20
CA VAL A 113 5.81 4.26 -6.56
C VAL A 113 7.19 4.91 -6.48
N LEU A 114 8.20 4.28 -7.08
CA LEU A 114 9.58 4.81 -7.09
C LEU A 114 9.93 5.35 -8.48
N THR A 115 9.55 6.58 -8.73
CA THR A 115 9.80 7.26 -10.01
C THR A 115 11.26 7.67 -10.21
N THR A 116 11.65 7.97 -11.45
CA THR A 116 12.98 8.48 -11.78
C THR A 116 13.36 9.72 -10.97
N SER A 117 12.40 10.61 -10.67
CA SER A 117 12.65 11.82 -9.85
C SER A 117 12.89 11.49 -8.38
N GLU A 118 12.43 10.34 -7.90
CA GLU A 118 12.56 9.93 -6.51
C GLU A 118 13.78 9.06 -6.23
N VAL A 119 14.32 8.35 -7.23
CA VAL A 119 15.53 7.52 -7.10
C VAL A 119 16.68 8.24 -6.37
N PRO A 120 16.99 9.51 -6.65
CA PRO A 120 18.06 10.22 -5.94
C PRO A 120 17.83 10.36 -4.43
N ASN A 121 16.58 10.29 -3.97
CA ASN A 121 16.20 10.43 -2.57
C ASN A 121 16.30 9.13 -1.77
N TYR A 122 16.57 7.98 -2.44
CA TYR A 122 16.64 6.67 -1.83
C TYR A 122 18.02 6.03 -1.93
N TRP A 123 18.40 5.29 -0.90
CA TRP A 123 19.39 4.24 -1.00
C TRP A 123 18.71 3.01 -1.60
N ILE A 124 19.27 2.50 -2.71
CA ILE A 124 18.75 1.32 -3.38
C ILE A 124 19.88 0.30 -3.44
N ARG A 125 19.60 -0.94 -3.02
CA ARG A 125 20.57 -2.02 -3.01
C ARG A 125 19.95 -3.28 -3.58
N TYR A 126 20.57 -3.87 -4.57
CA TYR A 126 20.19 -5.17 -5.11
C TYR A 126 20.40 -6.27 -4.05
N LEU A 127 19.41 -7.14 -3.87
CA LEU A 127 19.42 -8.24 -2.90
C LEU A 127 19.56 -9.61 -3.56
N GLY A 128 19.32 -9.71 -4.88
CA GLY A 128 19.32 -10.96 -5.61
C GLY A 128 18.05 -11.13 -6.43
N HIS A 129 17.86 -12.35 -6.92
CA HIS A 129 16.71 -12.74 -7.73
C HIS A 129 15.82 -13.70 -6.92
N GLN A 130 14.51 -13.52 -6.99
CA GLN A 130 13.51 -14.36 -6.32
C GLN A 130 12.33 -14.58 -7.25
N GLN A 131 11.54 -15.62 -6.97
CA GLN A 131 10.29 -15.87 -7.65
C GLN A 131 9.11 -15.41 -6.77
N VAL A 132 8.19 -14.66 -7.38
CA VAL A 132 6.90 -14.28 -6.81
C VAL A 132 5.83 -14.98 -7.65
N ASP A 133 5.21 -16.01 -7.10
CA ASP A 133 4.36 -16.94 -7.84
C ASP A 133 5.08 -17.49 -9.10
N GLU A 134 4.67 -17.12 -10.30
CA GLU A 134 5.25 -17.56 -11.56
C GLU A 134 6.20 -16.51 -12.18
N ILE A 135 6.43 -15.38 -11.50
CA ILE A 135 7.19 -14.24 -12.01
C ILE A 135 8.58 -14.24 -11.41
N GLY A 136 9.62 -14.32 -12.24
CA GLY A 136 11.01 -14.08 -11.83
C GLY A 136 11.20 -12.59 -11.54
N CYS A 137 11.83 -12.25 -10.40
CA CYS A 137 11.95 -10.87 -9.96
C CYS A 137 13.35 -10.53 -9.47
N TYR A 138 13.85 -9.38 -9.88
CA TYR A 138 14.94 -8.71 -9.19
C TYR A 138 14.41 -8.09 -7.89
N VAL A 139 15.14 -8.27 -6.79
CA VAL A 139 14.76 -7.74 -5.49
C VAL A 139 15.69 -6.62 -5.08
N PHE A 140 15.10 -5.50 -4.69
CA PHE A 140 15.83 -4.32 -4.23
C PHE A 140 15.39 -3.90 -2.84
N ALA A 141 16.35 -3.70 -1.91
CA ALA A 141 16.08 -2.95 -0.69
C ALA A 141 16.09 -1.46 -1.01
N VAL A 142 15.08 -0.74 -0.52
CA VAL A 142 14.95 0.71 -0.68
C VAL A 142 14.77 1.38 0.69
N LYS A 143 15.50 2.49 0.90
CA LYS A 143 15.44 3.25 2.14
C LYS A 143 15.63 4.74 1.84
N PRO A 144 14.78 5.64 2.38
CA PRO A 144 14.96 7.07 2.18
C PRO A 144 16.29 7.56 2.78
N LYS A 145 16.97 8.46 2.06
CA LYS A 145 18.25 9.07 2.49
C LYS A 145 18.05 10.13 3.56
N LYS A 146 16.92 10.84 3.52
CA LYS A 146 16.56 11.92 4.44
C LYS A 146 15.09 11.87 4.76
N PHE A 147 14.71 12.41 5.93
CA PHE A 147 13.33 12.60 6.33
C PHE A 147 13.02 14.09 6.41
N GLU A 148 11.91 14.50 5.83
CA GLU A 148 11.35 15.85 5.95
C GLU A 148 10.17 15.83 6.91
N ASN A 149 10.01 16.90 7.69
CA ASN A 149 8.90 17.00 8.64
C ASN A 149 7.56 16.92 7.89
N GLY A 150 6.63 16.12 8.42
CA GLY A 150 5.30 15.96 7.86
C GLY A 150 5.22 15.07 6.63
N LYS A 151 6.35 14.55 6.14
CA LYS A 151 6.37 13.60 5.02
C LYS A 151 6.54 12.16 5.49
N ARG A 152 5.85 11.27 4.80
CA ARG A 152 5.95 9.83 4.97
C ARG A 152 6.67 9.23 3.77
N TYR A 153 7.45 8.18 4.02
CA TYR A 153 8.25 7.50 3.01
C TYR A 153 8.11 5.99 3.17
N PHE A 154 8.29 5.27 2.08
CA PHE A 154 8.41 3.81 2.12
C PHE A 154 9.84 3.40 2.49
N SER A 155 9.98 2.36 3.30
CA SER A 155 11.24 1.68 3.55
C SER A 155 11.02 0.18 3.60
N GLY A 156 11.69 -0.56 2.69
CA GLY A 156 11.45 -2.00 2.57
C GLY A 156 12.11 -2.59 1.34
N GLU A 157 11.45 -3.58 0.76
CA GLU A 157 11.88 -4.33 -0.41
C GLU A 157 10.88 -4.18 -1.55
N VAL A 158 11.39 -4.19 -2.77
CA VAL A 158 10.65 -4.04 -4.02
C VAL A 158 11.03 -5.19 -4.95
N TRP A 159 10.04 -5.91 -5.47
CA TRP A 159 10.18 -6.96 -6.47
C TRP A 159 9.83 -6.40 -7.85
N VAL A 160 10.78 -6.51 -8.75
CA VAL A 160 10.70 -6.00 -10.13
C VAL A 160 10.74 -7.19 -11.07
N ASP A 161 9.71 -7.38 -11.88
CA ASP A 161 9.65 -8.41 -12.92
C ASP A 161 10.94 -8.37 -13.79
N ASP A 162 11.56 -9.51 -14.00
CA ASP A 162 12.83 -9.61 -14.73
C ASP A 162 12.68 -9.47 -16.26
N ARG A 163 11.44 -9.46 -16.77
CA ARG A 163 11.13 -9.37 -18.21
C ARG A 163 10.75 -7.96 -18.63
N ASP A 164 9.75 -7.39 -17.95
CA ASP A 164 9.21 -6.08 -18.31
C ASP A 164 9.65 -4.95 -17.37
N LEU A 165 10.43 -5.28 -16.34
CA LEU A 165 10.98 -4.35 -15.36
C LEU A 165 9.95 -3.45 -14.71
N GLN A 166 8.78 -4.00 -14.39
CA GLN A 166 7.74 -3.34 -13.63
C GLN A 166 7.66 -3.88 -12.20
N VAL A 167 7.27 -3.05 -11.25
CA VAL A 167 7.11 -3.45 -9.85
C VAL A 167 5.86 -4.30 -9.69
N VAL A 168 6.00 -5.52 -9.18
CA VAL A 168 4.90 -6.48 -8.96
C VAL A 168 4.53 -6.63 -7.49
N LYS A 169 5.49 -6.39 -6.58
CA LYS A 169 5.28 -6.51 -5.14
C LYS A 169 6.18 -5.55 -4.38
N THR A 170 5.68 -5.08 -3.23
CA THR A 170 6.50 -4.40 -2.23
C THR A 170 6.27 -5.01 -0.86
N TYR A 171 7.30 -4.99 0.02
CA TYR A 171 7.19 -5.38 1.44
C TYR A 171 7.97 -4.39 2.29
N GLY A 172 7.33 -3.76 3.23
CA GLY A 172 7.99 -2.76 4.07
C GLY A 172 7.04 -2.05 5.00
N ARG A 173 7.40 -0.83 5.37
CA ARG A 173 6.57 0.02 6.23
C ARG A 173 6.75 1.49 5.91
N GLY A 174 5.79 2.29 6.37
CA GLY A 174 5.91 3.74 6.42
C GLY A 174 6.95 4.19 7.44
N VAL A 175 7.76 5.16 7.06
CA VAL A 175 8.76 5.80 7.92
C VAL A 175 8.72 7.31 7.75
N GLY A 176 9.14 8.04 8.79
CA GLY A 176 9.19 9.50 8.78
C GLY A 176 9.91 10.05 9.98
N VAL A 177 9.86 11.35 10.18
CA VAL A 177 10.42 11.99 11.37
C VAL A 177 9.55 11.61 12.57
N LYS A 178 10.14 10.92 13.55
CA LYS A 178 9.46 10.61 14.81
C LYS A 178 9.39 11.85 15.70
N LYS A 179 8.23 12.16 16.22
CA LYS A 179 8.05 13.19 17.25
C LYS A 179 8.73 12.71 18.54
N ARG A 180 9.48 13.59 19.19
CA ARG A 180 10.17 13.25 20.45
C ARG A 180 9.14 12.81 21.51
N GLY A 181 9.31 11.60 22.04
CA GLY A 181 8.41 11.05 23.06
C GLY A 181 7.13 10.42 22.51
N SER A 182 6.93 10.41 21.19
CA SER A 182 5.78 9.70 20.60
C SER A 182 5.92 8.19 20.77
N ASP A 183 4.79 7.55 20.97
CA ASP A 183 4.65 6.09 21.07
C ASP A 183 3.96 5.56 19.78
N GLU A 184 4.53 5.92 18.64
CA GLU A 184 4.00 5.56 17.33
C GLU A 184 4.61 4.24 16.86
N ALA A 185 3.76 3.31 16.46
CA ALA A 185 4.13 2.04 15.87
C ALA A 185 3.41 1.86 14.53
N TYR A 186 4.15 1.54 13.48
CA TYR A 186 3.63 1.36 12.12
C TYR A 186 3.87 -0.06 11.65
N PRO A 187 2.84 -0.76 11.11
CA PRO A 187 2.97 -2.14 10.69
C PRO A 187 3.85 -2.27 9.45
N LYS A 188 4.46 -3.44 9.32
CA LYS A 188 4.97 -3.90 8.03
C LYS A 188 3.80 -4.45 7.21
N PHE A 189 3.80 -4.12 5.94
CA PHE A 189 2.78 -4.55 4.99
C PHE A 189 3.40 -5.11 3.71
N GLU A 190 2.62 -5.91 3.00
CA GLU A 190 2.90 -6.34 1.64
C GLU A 190 1.85 -5.72 0.71
N THR A 191 2.28 -5.15 -0.41
CA THR A 191 1.38 -4.71 -1.48
C THR A 191 1.66 -5.50 -2.73
N TYR A 192 0.61 -6.10 -3.28
CA TYR A 192 0.63 -6.83 -4.53
C TYR A 192 0.05 -5.97 -5.64
N ARG A 193 0.61 -6.10 -6.82
CA ARG A 193 0.15 -5.42 -8.02
C ARG A 193 -0.24 -6.45 -9.06
N GLU A 194 -1.23 -6.12 -9.87
CA GLU A 194 -1.66 -6.92 -11.02
C GLU A 194 -1.74 -6.04 -12.25
N GLN A 195 -1.59 -6.68 -13.40
CA GLN A 195 -1.66 -5.98 -14.67
C GLN A 195 -3.11 -5.66 -15.00
N ILE A 196 -3.43 -4.36 -15.05
CA ILE A 196 -4.73 -3.85 -15.45
C ILE A 196 -4.60 -3.34 -16.91
N ASP A 197 -5.58 -3.67 -17.75
CA ASP A 197 -5.64 -3.30 -19.16
C ASP A 197 -4.41 -3.78 -20.00
N GLY A 198 -3.70 -4.78 -19.50
CA GLY A 198 -2.58 -5.40 -20.21
C GLY A 198 -1.34 -4.50 -20.35
N LYS A 199 -1.25 -3.38 -19.60
CA LYS A 199 -0.14 -2.43 -19.75
C LYS A 199 0.57 -2.05 -18.46
N TYR A 200 -0.16 -1.73 -17.41
CA TYR A 200 0.41 -1.24 -16.16
C TYR A 200 0.05 -2.14 -14.98
N TRP A 201 0.97 -2.24 -14.04
CA TRP A 201 0.79 -2.99 -12.80
C TRP A 201 0.26 -2.06 -11.70
N PHE A 202 -1.04 -2.19 -11.40
CA PHE A 202 -1.71 -1.43 -10.37
C PHE A 202 -1.73 -2.19 -9.05
N PRO A 203 -1.67 -1.50 -7.89
CA PRO A 203 -1.96 -2.12 -6.61
C PRO A 203 -3.36 -2.75 -6.63
N THR A 204 -3.49 -4.00 -6.20
CA THR A 204 -4.79 -4.68 -6.07
C THR A 204 -5.07 -5.07 -4.63
N TYR A 205 -4.01 -5.34 -3.87
CA TYR A 205 -4.16 -5.81 -2.51
C TYR A 205 -2.97 -5.42 -1.64
N THR A 206 -3.26 -4.89 -0.44
CA THR A 206 -2.26 -4.70 0.63
C THR A 206 -2.70 -5.46 1.87
N ILE A 207 -1.76 -6.15 2.52
CA ILE A 207 -1.98 -6.84 3.78
C ILE A 207 -0.86 -6.55 4.76
N ALA A 208 -1.22 -6.35 6.03
CA ALA A 208 -0.33 -6.38 7.17
C ALA A 208 -0.92 -7.32 8.23
N ASN A 209 -0.09 -8.22 8.74
CA ASN A 209 -0.34 -8.98 9.95
C ASN A 209 0.87 -8.74 10.84
N ASP A 210 0.72 -7.89 11.85
CA ASP A 210 1.84 -7.45 12.66
C ASP A 210 1.44 -7.26 14.12
N THR A 211 2.42 -7.16 14.99
CA THR A 211 2.24 -6.74 16.37
C THR A 211 2.85 -5.36 16.54
N LEU A 212 2.01 -4.38 16.86
CA LEU A 212 2.44 -3.04 17.15
C LEU A 212 2.93 -2.99 18.61
N HIS A 213 4.20 -2.61 18.78
CA HIS A 213 4.83 -2.52 20.09
C HIS A 213 4.78 -1.07 20.59
N PHE A 214 3.91 -0.80 21.55
CA PHE A 214 3.84 0.44 22.29
C PHE A 214 4.60 0.30 23.62
N LYS A 215 4.79 1.42 24.34
CA LYS A 215 5.52 1.42 25.62
C LYS A 215 4.88 0.53 26.67
N ASP A 216 3.54 0.57 26.73
CA ASP A 216 2.77 -0.05 27.79
C ASP A 216 2.01 -1.31 27.34
N GLN A 217 1.98 -1.59 26.04
CA GLN A 217 1.23 -2.74 25.51
C GLN A 217 1.69 -3.15 24.11
N ASP A 218 1.42 -4.40 23.77
CA ASP A 218 1.51 -4.94 22.43
C ASP A 218 0.10 -5.09 21.85
N VAL A 219 -0.11 -4.66 20.62
CA VAL A 219 -1.41 -4.79 19.93
C VAL A 219 -1.23 -5.57 18.63
N ARG A 220 -1.86 -6.72 18.55
CA ARG A 220 -1.88 -7.52 17.32
C ARG A 220 -2.91 -6.94 16.37
N ILE A 221 -2.51 -6.69 15.13
CA ILE A 221 -3.37 -6.16 14.11
C ILE A 221 -3.37 -6.99 12.84
N LYS A 222 -4.50 -6.92 12.14
CA LYS A 222 -4.61 -7.27 10.73
C LYS A 222 -5.13 -6.06 9.96
N GLN A 223 -4.35 -5.61 8.99
CA GLN A 223 -4.78 -4.58 8.07
C GLN A 223 -4.94 -5.17 6.67
N THR A 224 -5.97 -4.76 5.96
CA THR A 224 -6.16 -5.09 4.55
C THR A 224 -6.59 -3.85 3.78
N VAL A 225 -6.04 -3.66 2.59
CA VAL A 225 -6.54 -2.67 1.63
C VAL A 225 -6.78 -3.37 0.31
N ARG A 226 -7.96 -3.19 -0.24
CA ARG A 226 -8.32 -3.64 -1.59
C ARG A 226 -8.44 -2.44 -2.50
N TYR A 227 -7.95 -2.59 -3.71
CA TYR A 227 -8.03 -1.59 -4.76
C TYR A 227 -8.75 -2.24 -5.94
N GLU A 228 -9.98 -1.84 -6.16
CA GLU A 228 -10.92 -2.53 -7.05
C GLU A 228 -11.57 -1.53 -8.03
N ASP A 229 -12.26 -2.05 -9.02
CA ASP A 229 -13.05 -1.25 -9.97
C ASP A 229 -12.23 -0.18 -10.70
N TYR A 230 -11.01 -0.51 -11.10
CA TYR A 230 -10.19 0.39 -11.91
C TYR A 230 -10.90 0.73 -13.21
N LYS A 231 -11.09 2.03 -13.46
CA LYS A 231 -11.71 2.54 -14.69
C LYS A 231 -10.88 3.68 -15.25
N GLN A 232 -10.44 3.52 -16.49
CA GLN A 232 -9.81 4.60 -17.21
C GLN A 232 -10.89 5.59 -17.68
N PHE A 233 -10.67 6.88 -17.43
CA PHE A 233 -11.49 7.94 -17.99
C PHE A 233 -10.65 8.73 -19.02
N LYS A 234 -11.30 9.13 -20.13
CA LYS A 234 -10.71 10.09 -21.04
C LYS A 234 -10.98 11.49 -20.50
N SER A 235 -10.02 12.39 -20.65
CA SER A 235 -10.02 13.74 -20.08
C SER A 235 -11.23 14.61 -20.41
N ASP A 236 -12.14 14.15 -21.30
CA ASP A 236 -13.33 14.91 -21.73
C ASP A 236 -14.59 14.59 -20.91
N VAL A 237 -14.51 13.69 -19.91
CA VAL A 237 -15.66 13.34 -19.09
C VAL A 237 -15.61 14.07 -17.75
N LYS A 238 -16.46 15.09 -17.61
CA LYS A 238 -16.69 15.75 -16.34
C LYS A 238 -17.54 14.83 -15.46
N ILE A 239 -16.92 14.17 -14.44
CA ILE A 239 -17.65 13.35 -13.48
C ILE A 239 -18.41 14.30 -12.55
N THR A 240 -19.73 14.33 -12.65
CA THR A 240 -20.60 15.04 -11.71
C THR A 240 -21.15 14.01 -10.74
N PHE A 241 -20.78 14.10 -9.45
CA PHE A 241 -21.43 13.32 -8.41
C PHE A 241 -22.84 13.88 -8.23
N GLY A 242 -23.85 13.02 -8.24
CA GLY A 242 -25.21 13.41 -7.90
C GLY A 242 -25.25 13.88 -6.44
N ASP A 243 -26.04 14.93 -6.19
CA ASP A 243 -26.26 15.45 -4.85
C ASP A 243 -26.77 14.33 -3.92
N ALA A 244 -26.31 14.35 -2.67
CA ALA A 244 -26.79 13.43 -1.65
C ALA A 244 -28.33 13.52 -1.57
N VAL A 245 -29.01 12.40 -1.68
CA VAL A 245 -30.46 12.32 -1.53
C VAL A 245 -30.78 12.71 -0.09
N GLU A 246 -31.31 13.91 0.13
CA GLU A 246 -31.88 14.29 1.42
C GLU A 246 -33.07 13.37 1.72
N GLU A 247 -32.97 12.56 2.78
CA GLU A 247 -34.11 11.83 3.32
C GLU A 247 -35.20 12.83 3.76
N LYS A 248 -36.31 12.83 3.02
CA LYS A 248 -37.50 13.55 3.43
C LYS A 248 -38.00 12.98 4.76
N LYS A 249 -37.90 13.76 5.82
CA LYS A 249 -38.60 13.47 7.09
C LYS A 249 -40.11 13.52 6.82
N ASP A 250 -40.77 12.38 6.91
CA ASP A 250 -42.22 12.30 6.95
C ASP A 250 -42.74 12.96 8.24
N ASP A 251 -43.28 14.17 8.09
CA ASP A 251 -44.09 14.82 9.12
C ASP A 251 -45.43 14.10 9.22
N LYS A 252 -45.52 13.13 10.11
CA LYS A 252 -46.82 12.61 10.57
C LYS A 252 -47.52 13.67 11.36
N LYS A 253 -48.46 14.40 10.72
CA LYS A 253 -49.48 15.19 11.39
C LYS A 253 -50.34 14.29 12.26
N LYS A 254 -50.38 14.60 13.56
CA LYS A 254 -51.43 14.12 14.49
C LYS A 254 -52.76 14.78 14.13
N GLN A 255 -53.77 13.98 13.95
CA GLN A 255 -55.14 14.28 14.29
C GLN A 255 -55.54 13.43 15.49
#